data_b818b67d8bddf7ed80bb71e30831c6de
#
_entry.id   b818b67d8bddf7ed80bb71e30831c6de
#
_cell.length_a   1.000
_cell.length_b   1.000
_cell.length_c   1.000
_cell.angle_alpha   90.00
_cell.angle_beta   90.00
_cell.angle_gamma   90.00
#
_symmetry.space_group_name_H-M   'P 1'
#
loop_
_entity.id
_entity.type
_entity.pdbx_description
1 polymer ?
#
loop_
_entity_poly.entity_id
_entity_poly.type
_entity_poly.pdbx_seq_one_letter_code
_entity_poly.pdbx_strand_id
1 'polypeptide(L)'
;MATHHARDLWSRPPSIPCFLRPKTNSRRLRMPRRLITHVNSCAGSYSGKTLANYFYTVRAWHTLHGVPWLMKPAEMKAALDRASALAPPSSRRPKRAPITLVFISSLATKFDLSKPLDAAVFACLTTTFFSAARLGEFTLPALKSFDPSLHVKPGDVYYEQDRNGFRVTVFKLPRTKCSINGEDVFWAVQEGVYDPQAALANHFSINNPLKDVPLFSWRHSSGLRPLTKTEFLKRIYLAASELGLESLKGHGIRIGAILEYLLRGVPFDVVKSIGRWSGNSFLLYLRQHAVIIAPFIQGTPIMEAFTRYTMPPPR
;
A
#
# COMPACT_ATOMS: atom_id res chain seq x y z
N MET A 1 12.10 -26.42 -18.18
CA MET A 1 11.61 -26.61 -16.79
C MET A 1 11.15 -25.27 -16.23
N ALA A 2 9.98 -24.80 -16.62
CA ALA A 2 9.41 -23.52 -16.20
C ALA A 2 7.88 -23.62 -16.09
N THR A 3 7.39 -24.35 -15.07
CA THR A 3 5.94 -24.57 -14.91
C THR A 3 5.44 -24.54 -13.45
N HIS A 4 6.19 -24.00 -12.49
CA HIS A 4 5.76 -24.08 -11.07
C HIS A 4 5.42 -22.74 -10.39
N HIS A 5 5.52 -21.58 -11.04
CA HIS A 5 5.31 -20.29 -10.34
C HIS A 5 3.96 -19.60 -10.60
N ALA A 6 3.13 -20.14 -11.50
CA ALA A 6 1.80 -19.56 -11.79
C ALA A 6 0.68 -20.13 -10.90
N ARG A 7 0.92 -21.15 -10.11
CA ARG A 7 -0.13 -21.83 -9.32
C ARG A 7 -0.46 -21.21 -7.98
N ASP A 8 0.44 -20.45 -7.36
CA ASP A 8 0.24 -19.97 -5.99
C ASP A 8 -0.59 -18.68 -5.85
N LEU A 9 -0.82 -17.93 -6.92
CA LEU A 9 -1.71 -16.76 -6.91
C LEU A 9 -3.20 -17.14 -6.96
N TRP A 10 -3.52 -18.41 -7.28
CA TRP A 10 -4.87 -18.94 -7.44
C TRP A 10 -5.18 -20.12 -6.52
N SER A 11 -4.31 -20.43 -5.58
CA SER A 11 -4.37 -21.66 -4.76
C SER A 11 -5.55 -21.76 -3.79
N ARG A 12 -6.37 -20.71 -3.64
CA ARG A 12 -7.75 -20.81 -3.12
C ARG A 12 -8.64 -19.82 -3.88
N PRO A 13 -9.23 -20.21 -5.02
CA PRO A 13 -10.38 -19.47 -5.50
C PRO A 13 -11.44 -19.52 -4.39
N PRO A 14 -12.13 -18.39 -4.07
CA PRO A 14 -13.29 -18.48 -3.22
C PRO A 14 -14.17 -19.58 -3.81
N SER A 15 -14.53 -20.57 -3.00
CA SER A 15 -15.32 -21.71 -3.44
C SER A 15 -16.57 -21.17 -4.13
N ILE A 16 -16.60 -21.28 -5.48
CA ILE A 16 -17.82 -20.94 -6.23
C ILE A 16 -18.87 -21.90 -5.70
N PRO A 17 -19.94 -21.42 -5.09
CA PRO A 17 -20.97 -22.28 -4.53
C PRO A 17 -21.38 -23.31 -5.59
N CYS A 18 -21.48 -24.58 -5.23
CA CYS A 18 -21.66 -25.73 -6.13
C CYS A 18 -22.88 -25.57 -7.09
N PHE A 19 -23.88 -24.77 -6.69
CA PHE A 19 -25.06 -24.45 -7.51
C PHE A 19 -24.82 -23.46 -8.66
N LEU A 20 -23.67 -22.79 -8.71
CA LEU A 20 -23.27 -21.89 -9.80
C LEU A 20 -22.52 -22.61 -10.93
N ARG A 21 -22.21 -23.92 -10.79
CA ARG A 21 -21.57 -24.69 -11.86
C ARG A 21 -22.57 -24.96 -12.98
N PRO A 22 -22.31 -24.54 -14.23
CA PRO A 22 -23.24 -24.76 -15.34
C PRO A 22 -23.34 -26.24 -15.71
N LYS A 23 -24.50 -26.82 -15.52
CA LYS A 23 -24.90 -28.10 -16.12
C LYS A 23 -26.00 -27.80 -17.16
N THR A 24 -25.71 -28.02 -18.44
CA THR A 24 -26.60 -27.98 -19.62
C THR A 24 -27.14 -26.60 -20.10
N ASN A 25 -27.46 -26.51 -21.41
CA ASN A 25 -27.82 -25.26 -22.13
C ASN A 25 -29.08 -24.56 -21.60
N SER A 26 -30.08 -25.25 -21.09
CA SER A 26 -31.32 -24.66 -20.55
C SER A 26 -31.12 -23.89 -19.23
N ARG A 27 -30.00 -24.09 -18.52
CA ARG A 27 -29.66 -23.39 -17.28
C ARG A 27 -28.96 -22.05 -17.51
N ARG A 28 -28.42 -21.81 -18.72
CA ARG A 28 -27.68 -20.56 -19.04
C ARG A 28 -28.57 -19.31 -18.95
N LEU A 29 -29.83 -19.40 -19.36
CA LEU A 29 -30.77 -18.27 -19.31
C LEU A 29 -31.25 -17.91 -17.89
N ARG A 30 -31.09 -18.80 -16.90
CA ARG A 30 -31.50 -18.56 -15.50
C ARG A 30 -30.38 -18.01 -14.60
N MET A 31 -29.17 -17.93 -15.11
CA MET A 31 -27.98 -17.51 -14.33
C MET A 31 -28.10 -16.07 -13.75
N PRO A 32 -28.50 -15.03 -14.52
CA PRO A 32 -28.58 -13.68 -14.00
C PRO A 32 -29.51 -13.56 -12.81
N ARG A 33 -30.70 -14.13 -12.88
CA ARG A 33 -31.68 -14.12 -11.76
C ARG A 33 -31.15 -14.86 -10.54
N ARG A 34 -30.49 -16.01 -10.72
CA ARG A 34 -29.89 -16.76 -9.61
C ARG A 34 -28.77 -15.99 -8.92
N LEU A 35 -27.96 -15.25 -9.66
CA LEU A 35 -26.90 -14.44 -9.09
C LEU A 35 -27.45 -13.27 -8.27
N ILE A 36 -28.49 -12.57 -8.76
CA ILE A 36 -29.18 -11.52 -8.01
C ILE A 36 -29.83 -12.12 -6.74
N THR A 37 -30.51 -13.25 -6.85
CA THR A 37 -31.10 -13.94 -5.69
C THR A 37 -30.03 -14.31 -4.67
N HIS A 38 -28.88 -14.81 -5.12
CA HIS A 38 -27.75 -15.12 -4.23
C HIS A 38 -27.17 -13.87 -3.56
N VAL A 39 -26.94 -12.78 -4.30
CA VAL A 39 -26.47 -11.52 -3.70
C VAL A 39 -27.47 -11.00 -2.67
N ASN A 40 -28.75 -11.07 -2.98
CA ASN A 40 -29.81 -10.65 -2.06
C ASN A 40 -29.92 -11.54 -0.82
N SER A 41 -29.74 -12.86 -0.94
CA SER A 41 -29.75 -13.77 0.21
C SER A 41 -28.52 -13.61 1.11
N CYS A 42 -27.42 -13.13 0.56
CA CYS A 42 -26.19 -12.81 1.31
C CYS A 42 -26.17 -11.37 1.84
N ALA A 43 -27.12 -10.52 1.43
CA ALA A 43 -27.25 -9.17 1.95
C ALA A 43 -27.55 -9.22 3.46
N GLY A 44 -26.89 -8.37 4.24
CA GLY A 44 -26.96 -8.41 5.70
C GLY A 44 -25.98 -9.38 6.38
N SER A 45 -25.35 -10.30 5.62
CA SER A 45 -24.33 -11.22 6.17
C SER A 45 -22.90 -10.82 5.82
N TYR A 46 -22.70 -10.19 4.67
CA TYR A 46 -21.38 -9.80 4.16
C TYR A 46 -21.32 -8.31 3.86
N SER A 47 -20.07 -7.78 3.80
CA SER A 47 -19.86 -6.41 3.32
C SER A 47 -20.25 -6.28 1.84
N GLY A 48 -20.81 -5.13 1.45
CA GLY A 48 -21.15 -4.86 0.06
C GLY A 48 -19.96 -5.04 -0.89
N LYS A 49 -18.74 -4.69 -0.44
CA LYS A 49 -17.51 -4.91 -1.21
C LYS A 49 -17.20 -6.40 -1.43
N THR A 50 -17.47 -7.25 -0.44
CA THR A 50 -17.29 -8.71 -0.57
C THR A 50 -18.25 -9.26 -1.62
N LEU A 51 -19.53 -8.86 -1.55
CA LEU A 51 -20.53 -9.28 -2.53
C LEU A 51 -20.24 -8.74 -3.94
N ALA A 52 -19.79 -7.50 -4.05
CA ALA A 52 -19.33 -6.93 -5.31
C ALA A 52 -18.16 -7.72 -5.92
N ASN A 53 -17.18 -8.11 -5.12
CA ASN A 53 -16.06 -8.92 -5.60
C ASN A 53 -16.54 -10.28 -6.11
N TYR A 54 -17.42 -10.98 -5.38
CA TYR A 54 -17.99 -12.25 -5.87
C TYR A 54 -18.76 -12.08 -7.17
N PHE A 55 -19.55 -11.02 -7.26
CA PHE A 55 -20.29 -10.70 -8.45
C PHE A 55 -19.40 -10.46 -9.67
N TYR A 56 -18.40 -9.59 -9.52
CA TYR A 56 -17.46 -9.29 -10.61
C TYR A 56 -16.57 -10.48 -10.98
N THR A 57 -16.26 -11.37 -10.02
CA THR A 57 -15.55 -12.63 -10.30
C THR A 57 -16.37 -13.53 -11.22
N VAL A 58 -17.68 -13.67 -10.96
CA VAL A 58 -18.57 -14.45 -11.84
C VAL A 58 -18.67 -13.80 -13.22
N ARG A 59 -18.78 -12.47 -13.30
CA ARG A 59 -18.77 -11.75 -14.57
C ARG A 59 -17.47 -11.98 -15.34
N ALA A 60 -16.32 -11.86 -14.69
CA ALA A 60 -15.02 -12.11 -15.31
C ALA A 60 -14.93 -13.54 -15.86
N TRP A 61 -15.41 -14.53 -15.09
CA TRP A 61 -15.48 -15.91 -15.56
C TRP A 61 -16.32 -16.05 -16.85
N HIS A 62 -17.51 -15.43 -16.92
CA HIS A 62 -18.32 -15.40 -18.14
C HIS A 62 -17.54 -14.84 -19.33
N THR A 63 -16.86 -13.71 -19.12
CA THR A 63 -16.05 -13.07 -20.17
C THR A 63 -14.93 -13.97 -20.67
N LEU A 64 -14.18 -14.60 -19.74
CA LEU A 64 -13.04 -15.46 -20.08
C LEU A 64 -13.45 -16.76 -20.81
N HIS A 65 -14.67 -17.25 -20.58
CA HIS A 65 -15.17 -18.48 -21.18
C HIS A 65 -16.14 -18.25 -22.35
N GLY A 66 -16.24 -17.01 -22.86
CA GLY A 66 -17.12 -16.68 -23.99
C GLY A 66 -18.62 -16.89 -23.67
N VAL A 67 -19.00 -16.94 -22.39
CA VAL A 67 -20.40 -17.11 -21.98
C VAL A 67 -21.07 -15.74 -21.94
N PRO A 68 -22.21 -15.54 -22.64
CA PRO A 68 -22.89 -14.26 -22.68
C PRO A 68 -23.27 -13.75 -21.28
N TRP A 69 -23.00 -12.48 -21.01
CA TRP A 69 -23.41 -11.79 -19.79
C TRP A 69 -24.74 -11.08 -20.03
N LEU A 70 -25.84 -11.67 -19.58
CA LEU A 70 -27.20 -11.21 -19.87
C LEU A 70 -27.78 -10.28 -18.81
N MET A 71 -27.00 -9.92 -17.78
CA MET A 71 -27.47 -9.05 -16.70
C MET A 71 -27.35 -7.58 -17.09
N LYS A 72 -28.43 -6.82 -16.89
CA LYS A 72 -28.46 -5.39 -17.14
C LYS A 72 -27.63 -4.63 -16.11
N PRO A 73 -26.84 -3.62 -16.50
CA PRO A 73 -26.03 -2.83 -15.57
C PRO A 73 -26.82 -2.19 -14.43
N ALA A 74 -28.05 -1.74 -14.70
CA ALA A 74 -28.93 -1.14 -13.71
C ALA A 74 -29.38 -2.15 -12.63
N GLU A 75 -29.76 -3.36 -13.04
CA GLU A 75 -30.14 -4.43 -12.10
C GLU A 75 -28.95 -4.84 -11.22
N MET A 76 -27.78 -4.94 -11.81
CA MET A 76 -26.53 -5.21 -11.12
C MET A 76 -26.24 -4.13 -10.07
N LYS A 77 -26.31 -2.87 -10.48
CA LYS A 77 -26.05 -1.73 -9.61
C LYS A 77 -27.02 -1.73 -8.44
N ALA A 78 -28.32 -1.85 -8.70
CA ALA A 78 -29.37 -1.84 -7.67
C ALA A 78 -29.17 -2.98 -6.63
N ALA A 79 -28.83 -4.20 -7.08
CA ALA A 79 -28.57 -5.32 -6.18
C ALA A 79 -27.33 -5.08 -5.29
N LEU A 80 -26.24 -4.55 -5.85
CA LEU A 80 -25.03 -4.26 -5.09
C LEU A 80 -25.19 -3.07 -4.14
N ASP A 81 -25.89 -2.03 -4.55
CA ASP A 81 -26.21 -0.86 -3.70
C ASP A 81 -27.05 -1.30 -2.50
N ARG A 82 -28.10 -2.11 -2.73
CA ARG A 82 -28.90 -2.69 -1.65
C ARG A 82 -28.07 -3.57 -0.72
N ALA A 83 -27.25 -4.45 -1.27
CA ALA A 83 -26.38 -5.31 -0.46
C ALA A 83 -25.38 -4.49 0.37
N SER A 84 -24.91 -3.36 -0.15
CA SER A 84 -24.04 -2.44 0.57
C SER A 84 -24.77 -1.70 1.68
N ALA A 85 -26.02 -1.28 1.46
CA ALA A 85 -26.86 -0.62 2.46
C ALA A 85 -27.20 -1.54 3.63
N LEU A 86 -27.45 -2.82 3.34
CA LEU A 86 -27.78 -3.84 4.34
C LEU A 86 -26.55 -4.48 5.01
N ALA A 87 -25.33 -4.06 4.64
CA ALA A 87 -24.10 -4.65 5.19
C ALA A 87 -24.03 -4.47 6.72
N PRO A 88 -23.80 -5.54 7.48
CA PRO A 88 -23.82 -5.46 8.93
C PRO A 88 -22.64 -4.61 9.44
N PRO A 89 -22.79 -3.88 10.55
CA PRO A 89 -21.70 -3.09 11.13
C PRO A 89 -20.43 -3.91 11.39
N SER A 90 -20.59 -5.18 11.81
CA SER A 90 -19.47 -6.13 12.04
C SER A 90 -18.65 -6.44 10.79
N SER A 91 -19.21 -6.26 9.58
CA SER A 91 -18.49 -6.44 8.32
C SER A 91 -17.59 -5.25 7.97
N ARG A 92 -17.76 -4.11 8.65
CA ARG A 92 -16.95 -2.91 8.45
C ARG A 92 -15.63 -3.06 9.20
N ARG A 93 -14.55 -3.23 8.46
CA ARG A 93 -13.22 -3.25 9.07
C ARG A 93 -12.89 -1.85 9.60
N PRO A 94 -12.39 -1.72 10.84
CA PRO A 94 -11.93 -0.44 11.37
C PRO A 94 -10.87 0.16 10.43
N LYS A 95 -10.89 1.49 10.33
CA LYS A 95 -9.88 2.21 9.57
C LYS A 95 -8.52 1.98 10.22
N ARG A 96 -7.51 1.64 9.40
CA ARG A 96 -6.15 1.44 9.89
C ARG A 96 -5.59 2.75 10.42
N ALA A 97 -4.93 2.70 11.57
CA ALA A 97 -4.24 3.86 12.13
C ALA A 97 -3.01 4.21 11.28
N PRO A 98 -2.69 5.51 11.15
CA PRO A 98 -1.46 5.98 10.54
C PRO A 98 -0.27 5.72 11.47
N ILE A 99 0.88 5.38 10.90
CA ILE A 99 2.17 5.49 11.59
C ILE A 99 2.58 6.96 11.53
N THR A 100 2.78 7.58 12.69
CA THR A 100 3.16 8.99 12.81
C THR A 100 4.68 9.14 13.00
N LEU A 101 5.21 10.36 12.82
CA LEU A 101 6.62 10.64 13.14
C LEU A 101 6.94 10.40 14.62
N VAL A 102 5.99 10.72 15.51
CA VAL A 102 6.12 10.41 16.94
C VAL A 102 6.28 8.91 17.17
N PHE A 103 5.49 8.10 16.50
CA PHE A 103 5.62 6.64 16.56
C PHE A 103 6.98 6.15 16.04
N ILE A 104 7.47 6.69 14.92
CA ILE A 104 8.78 6.35 14.35
C ILE A 104 9.90 6.77 15.30
N SER A 105 9.83 7.96 15.89
CA SER A 105 10.81 8.46 16.87
C SER A 105 10.82 7.58 18.12
N SER A 106 9.66 7.16 18.61
CA SER A 106 9.58 6.23 19.75
C SER A 106 10.21 4.88 19.41
N LEU A 107 9.94 4.33 18.22
CA LEU A 107 10.58 3.09 17.77
C LEU A 107 12.11 3.23 17.69
N ALA A 108 12.63 4.38 17.25
CA ALA A 108 14.07 4.62 17.14
C ALA A 108 14.80 4.41 18.47
N THR A 109 14.16 4.68 19.62
CA THR A 109 14.74 4.45 20.95
C THR A 109 14.90 2.96 21.31
N LYS A 110 14.23 2.06 20.57
CA LYS A 110 14.25 0.60 20.78
C LYS A 110 15.05 -0.15 19.73
N PHE A 111 15.55 0.54 18.73
CA PHE A 111 16.46 -0.05 17.76
C PHE A 111 17.92 0.16 18.20
N ASP A 112 18.68 -0.91 18.17
CA ASP A 112 20.13 -0.85 18.23
C ASP A 112 20.68 -0.76 16.80
N LEU A 113 20.88 0.47 16.33
CA LEU A 113 21.30 0.72 14.95
C LEU A 113 22.72 0.23 14.62
N SER A 114 23.48 -0.28 15.60
CA SER A 114 24.73 -1.01 15.37
C SER A 114 24.46 -2.46 14.96
N LYS A 115 23.24 -2.98 15.19
CA LYS A 115 22.87 -4.35 14.81
C LYS A 115 22.36 -4.40 13.36
N PRO A 116 22.82 -5.39 12.57
CA PRO A 116 22.49 -5.50 11.16
C PRO A 116 20.99 -5.48 10.84
N LEU A 117 20.18 -6.24 11.57
CA LEU A 117 18.73 -6.29 11.36
C LEU A 117 18.06 -4.96 11.67
N ASP A 118 18.41 -4.34 12.80
CA ASP A 118 17.79 -3.10 13.25
C ASP A 118 18.13 -1.94 12.30
N ALA A 119 19.38 -1.87 11.84
CA ALA A 119 19.81 -0.91 10.81
C ALA A 119 19.01 -1.09 9.51
N ALA A 120 18.81 -2.33 9.03
CA ALA A 120 18.04 -2.60 7.82
C ALA A 120 16.55 -2.29 8.00
N VAL A 121 15.94 -2.65 9.14
CA VAL A 121 14.53 -2.40 9.44
C VAL A 121 14.24 -0.91 9.57
N PHE A 122 15.10 -0.16 10.25
CA PHE A 122 14.92 1.26 10.46
C PHE A 122 15.09 2.04 9.14
N ALA A 123 16.11 1.72 8.35
CA ALA A 123 16.30 2.31 7.02
C ALA A 123 15.12 2.00 6.07
N CYS A 124 14.61 0.75 6.09
CA CYS A 124 13.44 0.37 5.31
C CYS A 124 12.17 1.12 5.77
N LEU A 125 11.99 1.31 7.08
CA LEU A 125 10.85 2.03 7.66
C LEU A 125 10.83 3.49 7.21
N THR A 126 11.93 4.21 7.43
CA THR A 126 12.07 5.63 7.09
C THR A 126 11.99 5.86 5.58
N THR A 127 12.68 5.02 4.78
CA THR A 127 12.57 5.06 3.31
C THR A 127 11.14 4.83 2.83
N THR A 128 10.45 3.80 3.33
CA THR A 128 9.06 3.52 2.95
C THR A 128 8.10 4.64 3.36
N PHE A 129 8.35 5.26 4.51
CA PHE A 129 7.54 6.36 5.01
C PHE A 129 7.69 7.60 4.12
N PHE A 130 8.88 8.15 4.01
CA PHE A 130 9.11 9.41 3.30
C PHE A 130 8.96 9.32 1.78
N SER A 131 9.12 8.15 1.19
CA SER A 131 8.77 7.94 -0.22
C SER A 131 7.28 7.62 -0.45
N ALA A 132 6.47 7.57 0.61
CA ALA A 132 5.08 7.12 0.58
C ALA A 132 4.89 5.81 -0.21
N ALA A 133 5.90 4.95 -0.23
CA ALA A 133 5.91 3.70 -0.97
C ALA A 133 5.04 2.61 -0.30
N ARG A 134 4.81 1.51 -1.00
CA ARG A 134 4.22 0.32 -0.39
C ARG A 134 5.33 -0.53 0.24
N LEU A 135 5.17 -0.97 1.47
CA LEU A 135 6.18 -1.80 2.15
C LEU A 135 6.65 -2.99 1.30
N GLY A 136 5.76 -3.60 0.53
CA GLY A 136 6.13 -4.71 -0.36
C GLY A 136 6.99 -4.32 -1.57
N GLU A 137 7.22 -3.03 -1.82
CA GLU A 137 8.14 -2.55 -2.86
C GLU A 137 9.60 -2.59 -2.38
N PHE A 138 9.81 -2.55 -1.07
CA PHE A 138 11.13 -2.59 -0.43
C PHE A 138 11.41 -3.86 0.37
N THR A 139 10.44 -4.76 0.53
CA THR A 139 10.60 -6.02 1.24
C THR A 139 10.22 -7.21 0.39
N LEU A 140 10.84 -8.35 0.65
CA LEU A 140 10.53 -9.59 -0.05
C LEU A 140 9.39 -10.38 0.61
N PRO A 141 8.58 -11.13 -0.15
CA PRO A 141 7.56 -12.01 0.40
C PRO A 141 8.18 -13.23 1.13
N ALA A 142 9.32 -13.74 0.65
CA ALA A 142 10.06 -14.87 1.22
C ALA A 142 11.56 -14.76 0.93
N LEU A 143 12.39 -15.48 1.68
CA LEU A 143 13.86 -15.40 1.58
C LEU A 143 14.41 -15.73 0.18
N LYS A 144 13.76 -16.66 -0.54
CA LYS A 144 14.19 -17.11 -1.87
C LYS A 144 13.41 -16.48 -3.03
N SER A 145 12.64 -15.41 -2.76
CA SER A 145 11.77 -14.78 -3.77
C SER A 145 12.41 -13.58 -4.46
N PHE A 146 13.70 -13.36 -4.28
CA PHE A 146 14.39 -12.26 -4.94
C PHE A 146 14.45 -12.46 -6.45
N ASP A 147 14.04 -11.45 -7.17
CA ASP A 147 14.14 -11.33 -8.62
C ASP A 147 14.59 -9.89 -8.93
N PRO A 148 15.79 -9.71 -9.54
CA PRO A 148 16.33 -8.38 -9.83
C PRO A 148 15.46 -7.54 -10.77
N SER A 149 14.57 -8.17 -11.55
CA SER A 149 13.63 -7.50 -12.44
C SER A 149 12.37 -6.98 -11.71
N LEU A 150 12.14 -7.42 -10.46
CA LEU A 150 10.95 -7.11 -9.68
C LEU A 150 11.25 -6.33 -8.40
N HIS A 151 12.47 -6.46 -7.87
CA HIS A 151 12.82 -5.94 -6.53
C HIS A 151 13.99 -4.97 -6.59
N VAL A 152 13.90 -3.94 -5.78
CA VAL A 152 14.89 -2.86 -5.69
C VAL A 152 16.23 -3.35 -5.12
N LYS A 153 17.32 -2.90 -5.72
CA LYS A 153 18.70 -3.20 -5.35
C LYS A 153 19.43 -1.93 -4.94
N PRO A 154 20.59 -2.02 -4.27
CA PRO A 154 21.47 -0.86 -4.05
C PRO A 154 21.88 -0.15 -5.35
N GLY A 155 22.03 -0.88 -6.46
CA GLY A 155 22.31 -0.32 -7.77
C GLY A 155 21.18 0.51 -8.40
N ASP A 156 19.97 0.43 -7.86
CA ASP A 156 18.81 1.20 -8.29
C ASP A 156 18.60 2.49 -7.47
N VAL A 157 19.55 2.81 -6.58
CA VAL A 157 19.52 4.03 -5.76
C VAL A 157 20.45 5.07 -6.37
N TYR A 158 19.95 6.26 -6.62
CA TYR A 158 20.72 7.37 -7.14
C TYR A 158 20.31 8.70 -6.51
N TYR A 159 21.07 9.74 -6.77
CA TYR A 159 20.89 11.05 -6.17
C TYR A 159 20.63 12.07 -7.27
N GLU A 160 19.63 12.88 -7.05
CA GLU A 160 19.34 14.06 -7.87
C GLU A 160 19.46 15.32 -7.04
N GLN A 161 19.62 16.44 -7.72
CA GLN A 161 19.66 17.75 -7.11
C GLN A 161 18.81 18.72 -7.94
N ASP A 162 17.98 19.50 -7.26
CA ASP A 162 17.23 20.54 -7.92
C ASP A 162 18.12 21.75 -8.25
N ARG A 163 17.55 22.74 -8.96
CA ARG A 163 18.25 23.99 -9.32
C ARG A 163 18.69 24.83 -8.11
N ASN A 164 18.13 24.58 -6.92
CA ASN A 164 18.45 25.30 -5.69
C ASN A 164 19.45 24.51 -4.82
N GLY A 165 19.94 23.38 -5.29
CA GLY A 165 20.87 22.55 -4.56
C GLY A 165 20.25 21.56 -3.58
N PHE A 166 18.91 21.43 -3.53
CA PHE A 166 18.25 20.44 -2.67
C PHE A 166 18.47 19.04 -3.21
N ARG A 167 19.04 18.20 -2.38
CA ARG A 167 19.31 16.80 -2.70
C ARG A 167 18.09 15.91 -2.49
N VAL A 168 17.86 15.02 -3.43
CA VAL A 168 16.80 14.02 -3.40
C VAL A 168 17.44 12.64 -3.64
N THR A 169 17.08 11.67 -2.81
CA THR A 169 17.46 10.27 -3.04
C THR A 169 16.31 9.59 -3.76
N VAL A 170 16.62 9.00 -4.89
CA VAL A 170 15.67 8.35 -5.80
C VAL A 170 15.90 6.84 -5.82
N PHE A 171 14.81 6.10 -5.82
CA PHE A 171 14.78 4.63 -5.90
C PHE A 171 14.01 4.24 -7.15
N LYS A 172 14.70 3.64 -8.09
CA LYS A 172 14.07 3.07 -9.28
C LYS A 172 13.43 1.75 -8.92
N LEU A 173 12.10 1.74 -8.81
CA LEU A 173 11.34 0.51 -8.59
C LEU A 173 11.20 -0.22 -9.92
N PRO A 174 11.78 -1.41 -10.11
CA PRO A 174 11.76 -2.10 -11.41
C PRO A 174 10.34 -2.44 -11.87
N ARG A 175 9.46 -2.74 -10.90
CA ARG A 175 8.04 -3.05 -11.16
C ARG A 175 7.19 -2.70 -9.95
N THR A 176 5.99 -2.18 -10.20
CA THR A 176 5.01 -1.91 -9.14
C THR A 176 3.65 -2.51 -9.48
N LYS A 177 2.71 -2.44 -8.54
CA LYS A 177 1.33 -2.86 -8.80
C LYS A 177 0.65 -2.04 -9.90
N CYS A 178 1.07 -0.79 -10.09
CA CYS A 178 0.45 0.17 -11.00
C CYS A 178 1.23 0.34 -12.31
N SER A 179 2.52 0.00 -12.32
CA SER A 179 3.41 0.14 -13.48
C SER A 179 4.24 -1.13 -13.67
N ILE A 180 4.09 -1.76 -14.83
CA ILE A 180 4.86 -2.94 -15.23
C ILE A 180 6.30 -2.54 -15.59
N ASN A 181 6.48 -1.34 -16.13
CA ASN A 181 7.77 -0.79 -16.56
C ASN A 181 8.55 -0.11 -15.43
N GLY A 182 8.05 -0.24 -14.20
CA GLY A 182 8.64 0.42 -13.05
C GLY A 182 8.23 1.89 -12.92
N GLU A 183 8.66 2.51 -11.85
CA GLU A 183 8.46 3.92 -11.54
C GLU A 183 9.43 4.34 -10.44
N ASP A 184 9.72 5.63 -10.36
CA ASP A 184 10.61 6.16 -9.34
C ASP A 184 9.83 6.57 -8.09
N VAL A 185 10.47 6.38 -6.94
CA VAL A 185 10.06 6.96 -5.66
C VAL A 185 11.25 7.66 -5.03
N PHE A 186 10.99 8.68 -4.26
CA PHE A 186 12.05 9.53 -3.75
C PHE A 186 11.71 10.12 -2.38
N TRP A 187 12.72 10.56 -1.68
CA TRP A 187 12.61 11.38 -0.48
C TRP A 187 13.78 12.37 -0.41
N ALA A 188 13.56 13.45 0.33
CA ALA A 188 14.59 14.44 0.68
C ALA A 188 15.05 14.21 2.13
N VAL A 189 16.19 14.80 2.49
CA VAL A 189 16.72 14.84 3.85
C VAL A 189 15.67 15.39 4.82
N GLN A 190 15.62 14.80 6.00
CA GLN A 190 14.73 15.22 7.08
C GLN A 190 15.55 15.57 8.32
N GLU A 191 14.99 16.40 9.18
CA GLU A 191 15.60 16.70 10.48
C GLU A 191 15.20 15.66 11.54
N GLY A 192 16.13 15.34 12.43
CA GLY A 192 15.86 14.47 13.59
C GLY A 192 16.19 13.00 13.38
N VAL A 193 15.80 12.20 14.36
CA VAL A 193 16.15 10.77 14.47
C VAL A 193 15.57 9.88 13.37
N TYR A 194 14.59 10.37 12.64
CA TYR A 194 13.90 9.64 11.56
C TYR A 194 14.39 10.03 10.17
N ASP A 195 15.52 10.74 10.05
CA ASP A 195 16.07 11.10 8.75
C ASP A 195 16.37 9.85 7.90
N PRO A 196 15.70 9.67 6.75
CA PRO A 196 15.88 8.50 5.91
C PRO A 196 17.28 8.45 5.28
N GLN A 197 17.94 9.60 5.06
CA GLN A 197 19.29 9.63 4.54
C GLN A 197 20.30 9.07 5.54
N ALA A 198 20.23 9.53 6.78
CA ALA A 198 21.10 9.03 7.87
C ALA A 198 20.83 7.53 8.12
N ALA A 199 19.56 7.12 8.15
CA ALA A 199 19.18 5.71 8.33
C ALA A 199 19.69 4.81 7.19
N LEU A 200 19.56 5.25 5.93
CA LEU A 200 20.06 4.50 4.78
C LEU A 200 21.60 4.43 4.74
N ALA A 201 22.27 5.53 5.04
CA ALA A 201 23.74 5.57 5.14
C ALA A 201 24.26 4.62 6.23
N ASN A 202 23.62 4.61 7.40
CA ASN A 202 23.92 3.66 8.47
C ASN A 202 23.70 2.21 8.04
N HIS A 203 22.59 1.91 7.38
CA HIS A 203 22.33 0.58 6.84
C HIS A 203 23.44 0.12 5.88
N PHE A 204 23.86 0.99 4.96
CA PHE A 204 24.94 0.67 4.04
C PHE A 204 26.28 0.48 4.75
N SER A 205 26.59 1.28 5.77
CA SER A 205 27.80 1.12 6.59
C SER A 205 27.81 -0.22 7.33
N ILE A 206 26.71 -0.58 7.99
CA ILE A 206 26.62 -1.79 8.84
C ILE A 206 26.48 -3.05 7.98
N ASN A 207 25.62 -3.05 6.96
CA ASN A 207 25.28 -4.24 6.21
C ASN A 207 26.08 -4.40 4.91
N ASN A 208 26.53 -3.30 4.31
CA ASN A 208 27.28 -3.24 3.05
C ASN A 208 26.70 -4.19 1.98
N PRO A 209 25.43 -4.04 1.59
CA PRO A 209 24.82 -4.91 0.59
C PRO A 209 25.45 -4.71 -0.77
N LEU A 210 25.70 -5.80 -1.50
CA LEU A 210 26.23 -5.75 -2.87
C LEU A 210 25.24 -5.09 -3.83
N LYS A 211 25.71 -4.60 -4.98
CA LYS A 211 24.88 -3.85 -5.95
C LYS A 211 23.66 -4.63 -6.47
N ASP A 212 23.75 -5.97 -6.56
CA ASP A 212 22.75 -6.83 -7.19
C ASP A 212 21.99 -7.73 -6.21
N VAL A 213 21.99 -7.40 -4.92
CA VAL A 213 21.15 -8.07 -3.90
C VAL A 213 19.97 -7.18 -3.53
N PRO A 214 18.96 -7.68 -2.79
CA PRO A 214 17.87 -6.84 -2.28
C PRO A 214 18.39 -5.64 -1.47
N LEU A 215 17.83 -4.45 -1.70
CA LEU A 215 18.30 -3.19 -1.10
C LEU A 215 18.49 -3.28 0.41
N PHE A 216 17.53 -3.80 1.15
CA PHE A 216 17.58 -3.93 2.61
C PHE A 216 18.03 -5.32 3.05
N SER A 217 19.05 -5.89 2.37
CA SER A 217 19.70 -7.12 2.85
C SER A 217 20.55 -6.82 4.07
N TRP A 218 20.55 -7.72 5.04
CA TRP A 218 21.25 -7.55 6.32
C TRP A 218 22.14 -8.74 6.66
N ARG A 219 23.23 -8.48 7.39
CA ARG A 219 24.20 -9.50 7.81
C ARG A 219 23.59 -10.41 8.87
N HIS A 220 23.52 -11.68 8.58
CA HIS A 220 23.08 -12.75 9.48
C HIS A 220 24.24 -13.73 9.68
N SER A 221 24.19 -14.56 10.71
CA SER A 221 25.22 -15.61 10.98
C SER A 221 25.43 -16.57 9.81
N SER A 222 24.39 -16.78 8.98
CA SER A 222 24.44 -17.63 7.77
C SER A 222 24.78 -16.85 6.48
N GLY A 223 25.26 -15.63 6.57
CA GLY A 223 25.53 -14.76 5.43
C GLY A 223 24.51 -13.63 5.23
N LEU A 224 24.56 -12.95 4.10
CA LEU A 224 23.67 -11.84 3.78
C LEU A 224 22.25 -12.34 3.53
N ARG A 225 21.27 -11.80 4.27
CA ARG A 225 19.85 -12.16 4.21
C ARG A 225 19.00 -11.02 3.69
N PRO A 226 18.06 -11.26 2.77
CA PRO A 226 17.10 -10.25 2.37
C PRO A 226 16.12 -9.93 3.50
N LEU A 227 15.71 -8.66 3.62
CA LEU A 227 14.67 -8.27 4.55
C LEU A 227 13.30 -8.70 4.01
N THR A 228 12.69 -9.69 4.66
CA THR A 228 11.34 -10.10 4.33
C THR A 228 10.31 -9.21 5.02
N LYS A 229 9.12 -9.08 4.40
CA LYS A 229 8.01 -8.36 5.00
C LYS A 229 7.63 -8.89 6.39
N THR A 230 7.70 -10.19 6.58
CA THR A 230 7.40 -10.84 7.87
C THR A 230 8.42 -10.47 8.92
N GLU A 231 9.72 -10.51 8.58
CA GLU A 231 10.79 -10.14 9.51
C GLU A 231 10.73 -8.66 9.89
N PHE A 232 10.53 -7.79 8.89
CA PHE A 232 10.31 -6.36 9.13
C PHE A 232 9.15 -6.11 10.11
N LEU A 233 7.97 -6.68 9.84
CA LEU A 233 6.80 -6.47 10.69
C LEU A 233 6.98 -7.08 12.10
N LYS A 234 7.66 -8.22 12.20
CA LYS A 234 7.98 -8.85 13.48
C LYS A 234 8.87 -7.93 14.33
N ARG A 235 9.91 -7.35 13.74
CA ARG A 235 10.83 -6.47 14.48
C ARG A 235 10.15 -5.17 14.91
N ILE A 236 9.32 -4.56 14.05
CA ILE A 236 8.49 -3.39 14.40
C ILE A 236 7.53 -3.74 15.55
N TYR A 237 6.88 -4.91 15.47
CA TYR A 237 5.97 -5.36 16.51
C TYR A 237 6.67 -5.49 17.88
N LEU A 238 7.85 -6.11 17.91
CA LEU A 238 8.61 -6.26 19.14
C LEU A 238 8.97 -4.90 19.75
N ALA A 239 9.51 -3.98 18.95
CA ALA A 239 9.84 -2.64 19.41
C ALA A 239 8.62 -1.86 19.92
N ALA A 240 7.48 -1.94 19.22
CA ALA A 240 6.24 -1.31 19.66
C ALA A 240 5.71 -1.93 20.97
N SER A 241 5.77 -3.25 21.11
CA SER A 241 5.36 -3.96 22.33
C SER A 241 6.18 -3.56 23.54
N GLU A 242 7.50 -3.40 23.39
CA GLU A 242 8.40 -2.92 24.46
C GLU A 242 8.06 -1.48 24.92
N LEU A 243 7.39 -0.71 24.07
CA LEU A 243 6.95 0.66 24.37
C LEU A 243 5.49 0.70 24.85
N GLY A 244 4.79 -0.44 24.94
CA GLY A 244 3.36 -0.47 25.25
C GLY A 244 2.48 0.15 24.15
N LEU A 245 3.01 0.27 22.91
CA LEU A 245 2.29 0.86 21.79
C LEU A 245 1.50 -0.21 21.01
N GLU A 246 0.34 0.17 20.48
CA GLU A 246 -0.40 -0.71 19.57
C GLU A 246 0.42 -1.06 18.33
N SER A 247 0.42 -2.34 18.00
CA SER A 247 1.05 -2.82 16.77
C SER A 247 0.32 -2.33 15.53
N LEU A 248 1.01 -1.57 14.71
CA LEU A 248 0.49 -1.02 13.47
C LEU A 248 0.84 -1.92 12.27
N LYS A 249 -0.08 -2.09 11.36
CA LYS A 249 0.13 -2.90 10.14
C LYS A 249 0.91 -2.09 9.10
N GLY A 250 1.75 -2.75 8.29
CA GLY A 250 2.63 -2.11 7.32
C GLY A 250 1.96 -1.11 6.36
N HIS A 251 0.63 -1.22 6.11
CA HIS A 251 -0.11 -0.21 5.34
C HIS A 251 -0.29 1.12 6.10
N GLY A 252 -0.17 1.10 7.44
CA GLY A 252 -0.16 2.30 8.28
C GLY A 252 1.00 3.24 7.97
N ILE A 253 2.14 2.72 7.48
CA ILE A 253 3.30 3.51 7.07
C ILE A 253 2.89 4.51 5.98
N ARG A 254 2.30 4.02 4.90
CA ARG A 254 1.87 4.86 3.77
C ARG A 254 0.72 5.80 4.14
N ILE A 255 -0.22 5.38 5.02
CA ILE A 255 -1.27 6.25 5.54
C ILE A 255 -0.65 7.40 6.33
N GLY A 256 0.35 7.09 7.17
CA GLY A 256 1.07 8.08 7.97
C GLY A 256 1.85 9.07 7.13
N ALA A 257 2.57 8.59 6.12
CA ALA A 257 3.31 9.43 5.17
C ALA A 257 2.41 10.45 4.48
N ILE A 258 1.27 10.01 3.97
CA ILE A 258 0.29 10.89 3.31
C ILE A 258 -0.28 11.90 4.30
N LEU A 259 -0.64 11.48 5.50
CA LEU A 259 -1.10 12.38 6.54
C LEU A 259 -0.04 13.43 6.89
N GLU A 260 1.21 13.00 7.07
CA GLU A 260 2.32 13.89 7.39
C GLU A 260 2.53 14.98 6.33
N TYR A 261 2.58 14.60 5.05
CA TYR A 261 2.70 15.59 3.96
C TYR A 261 1.53 16.56 3.91
N LEU A 262 0.31 16.09 4.14
CA LEU A 262 -0.87 16.98 4.21
C LEU A 262 -0.82 17.92 5.42
N LEU A 263 -0.34 17.44 6.58
CA LEU A 263 -0.16 18.28 7.77
C LEU A 263 0.95 19.32 7.60
N ARG A 264 1.94 19.04 6.73
CA ARG A 264 2.96 20.02 6.30
C ARG A 264 2.43 21.02 5.28
N GLY A 265 1.16 20.95 4.90
CA GLY A 265 0.56 21.85 3.92
C GLY A 265 0.87 21.50 2.45
N VAL A 266 1.44 20.33 2.18
CA VAL A 266 1.68 19.90 0.79
C VAL A 266 0.34 19.76 0.05
N PRO A 267 0.16 20.37 -1.13
CA PRO A 267 -1.09 20.32 -1.88
C PRO A 267 -1.54 18.89 -2.21
N PHE A 268 -2.87 18.69 -2.23
CA PHE A 268 -3.46 17.34 -2.46
C PHE A 268 -2.98 16.68 -3.75
N ASP A 269 -2.84 17.44 -4.83
CA ASP A 269 -2.39 16.88 -6.12
C ASP A 269 -0.92 16.46 -6.07
N VAL A 270 -0.07 17.20 -5.36
CA VAL A 270 1.32 16.83 -5.12
C VAL A 270 1.39 15.57 -4.28
N VAL A 271 0.64 15.48 -3.17
CA VAL A 271 0.56 14.28 -2.33
C VAL A 271 0.02 13.09 -3.13
N LYS A 272 -0.97 13.32 -3.99
CA LYS A 272 -1.50 12.30 -4.90
C LYS A 272 -0.43 11.79 -5.86
N SER A 273 0.42 12.68 -6.38
CA SER A 273 1.56 12.34 -7.23
C SER A 273 2.62 11.54 -6.47
N ILE A 274 3.06 12.00 -5.29
CA ILE A 274 3.99 11.28 -4.41
C ILE A 274 3.48 9.86 -4.12
N GLY A 275 2.18 9.73 -3.84
CA GLY A 275 1.53 8.45 -3.61
C GLY A 275 1.23 7.66 -4.88
N ARG A 276 1.48 8.18 -6.08
CA ARG A 276 1.31 7.49 -7.36
C ARG A 276 -0.14 6.98 -7.58
N TRP A 277 -1.14 7.84 -7.36
CA TRP A 277 -2.54 7.53 -7.61
C TRP A 277 -3.05 8.24 -8.86
N SER A 278 -3.55 7.47 -9.82
CA SER A 278 -4.23 8.00 -11.01
C SER A 278 -5.66 8.46 -10.74
N GLY A 279 -6.33 7.91 -9.71
CA GLY A 279 -7.74 8.16 -9.40
C GLY A 279 -7.96 8.67 -7.98
N ASN A 280 -9.22 8.67 -7.55
CA ASN A 280 -9.63 9.17 -6.22
C ASN A 280 -9.42 8.16 -5.08
N SER A 281 -8.75 7.03 -5.33
CA SER A 281 -8.48 6.03 -4.30
C SER A 281 -7.58 6.54 -3.16
N PHE A 282 -6.85 7.64 -3.37
CA PHE A 282 -6.06 8.30 -2.31
C PHE A 282 -6.96 8.82 -1.17
N LEU A 283 -8.22 9.18 -1.44
CA LEU A 283 -9.18 9.63 -0.42
C LEU A 283 -9.37 8.59 0.71
N LEU A 284 -9.15 7.30 0.42
CA LEU A 284 -9.18 6.24 1.43
C LEU A 284 -8.05 6.34 2.45
N TYR A 285 -6.98 7.06 2.12
CA TYR A 285 -5.80 7.28 2.97
C TYR A 285 -5.94 8.52 3.85
N LEU A 286 -6.85 9.43 3.51
CA LEU A 286 -7.05 10.64 4.27
C LEU A 286 -7.52 10.31 5.69
N ARG A 287 -6.83 10.90 6.66
CA ARG A 287 -7.12 10.86 8.09
C ARG A 287 -7.11 12.28 8.62
N GLN A 288 -7.75 12.50 9.76
CA GLN A 288 -7.75 13.79 10.44
C GLN A 288 -8.17 14.96 9.52
N HIS A 289 -9.20 14.78 8.69
CA HIS A 289 -9.67 15.79 7.73
C HIS A 289 -9.88 17.15 8.37
N ALA A 290 -10.49 17.20 9.57
CA ALA A 290 -10.73 18.45 10.27
C ALA A 290 -9.43 19.21 10.56
N VAL A 291 -8.35 18.50 10.95
CA VAL A 291 -7.05 19.11 11.23
C VAL A 291 -6.40 19.62 9.95
N ILE A 292 -6.43 18.83 8.87
CA ILE A 292 -5.88 19.20 7.56
C ILE A 292 -6.60 20.44 7.01
N ILE A 293 -7.92 20.51 7.15
CA ILE A 293 -8.76 21.57 6.58
C ILE A 293 -8.83 22.80 7.50
N ALA A 294 -8.53 22.64 8.80
CA ALA A 294 -8.66 23.72 9.78
C ALA A 294 -8.05 25.06 9.34
N PRO A 295 -6.84 25.13 8.75
CA PRO A 295 -6.26 26.38 8.29
C PRO A 295 -7.07 27.09 7.19
N PHE A 296 -7.88 26.35 6.44
CA PHE A 296 -8.64 26.84 5.28
C PHE A 296 -10.08 27.26 5.61
N ILE A 297 -10.63 26.77 6.72
CA ILE A 297 -12.03 27.02 7.12
C ILE A 297 -12.18 28.06 8.23
N GLN A 298 -11.09 28.64 8.68
CA GLN A 298 -11.10 29.72 9.68
C GLN A 298 -11.59 31.03 9.05
N GLY A 299 -12.20 31.90 9.87
CA GLY A 299 -12.68 33.22 9.41
C GLY A 299 -11.58 34.11 8.86
N THR A 300 -10.34 33.94 9.32
CA THR A 300 -9.14 34.53 8.74
C THR A 300 -8.16 33.41 8.38
N PRO A 301 -8.24 32.84 7.18
CA PRO A 301 -7.37 31.76 6.77
C PRO A 301 -5.91 32.22 6.77
N ILE A 302 -5.05 31.48 7.47
CA ILE A 302 -3.59 31.64 7.39
C ILE A 302 -3.16 30.94 6.09
N MET A 303 -3.29 31.66 4.98
CA MET A 303 -2.70 31.22 3.71
C MET A 303 -1.35 31.88 3.58
N GLU A 304 -0.28 31.10 3.71
CA GLU A 304 1.04 31.55 3.30
C GLU A 304 1.04 31.93 1.82
N ALA A 305 1.77 33.01 1.47
CA ALA A 305 1.78 33.55 0.11
C ALA A 305 2.12 32.47 -0.96
N PHE A 306 2.88 31.47 -0.60
CA PHE A 306 3.27 30.37 -1.46
C PHE A 306 2.10 29.45 -1.87
N THR A 307 1.14 29.19 -1.00
CA THR A 307 -0.04 28.38 -1.31
C THR A 307 -0.96 29.03 -2.33
N ARG A 308 -0.92 30.35 -2.45
CA ARG A 308 -1.69 31.09 -3.47
C ARG A 308 -1.20 30.81 -4.90
N TYR A 309 0.07 30.46 -5.08
CA TYR A 309 0.67 30.22 -6.40
C TYR A 309 0.57 28.75 -6.85
N THR A 310 0.27 27.83 -5.95
CA THR A 310 0.26 26.37 -6.25
C THR A 310 -1.16 25.83 -6.46
N MET A 311 -2.20 26.59 -6.14
CA MET A 311 -3.58 26.19 -6.45
C MET A 311 -4.01 26.82 -7.78
N PRO A 312 -4.35 26.03 -8.80
CA PRO A 312 -4.99 26.56 -9.99
C PRO A 312 -6.31 27.21 -9.58
N PRO A 313 -6.71 28.35 -10.20
CA PRO A 313 -7.99 28.98 -9.93
C PRO A 313 -9.13 27.96 -10.16
N PRO A 314 -10.19 27.95 -9.34
CA PRO A 314 -11.35 27.12 -9.57
C PRO A 314 -11.91 27.43 -10.96
N ARG A 315 -12.07 26.37 -11.77
CA ARG A 315 -12.75 26.45 -13.05
C ARG A 315 -14.24 26.36 -12.86
#